data_bdc07c2773e39b1bd34e037cac617b38
#
_entry.id   bdc07c2773e39b1bd34e037cac617b38
#
_cell.length_a   1.000
_cell.length_b   1.000
_cell.length_c   1.000
_cell.angle_alpha   90.00
_cell.angle_beta   90.00
_cell.angle_gamma   90.00
#
_symmetry.space_group_name_H-M   'P 1'
#
loop_
_entity.id
_entity.type
_entity.pdbx_description
1 polymer ?
#
loop_
_entity_poly.entity_id
_entity_poly.type
_entity_poly.pdbx_seq_one_letter_code
_entity_poly.pdbx_strand_id
1 'polypeptide(L)'
;MFLVIGGIIDVGGANALAQARGQPAKLANRNGDRGLRGMAEVPSLQCQEIDRSFGGLKALEGISLAIAPGQIFGLVGPNGSGKTTLVNAITGFYPPQRGRILYEGRDITGAKPHLVARLGIARTFQNLALFRGMSVLDNILMGRHIYMRPSALATFFYWWWAERDEIAQRRRVEQIIDFLQLEDVRGEPIDAVPLGLQKRVELARALAAAPRLLILDEPMAGMNQEEKEYMARFILDTREEHGTTILLIEHHMDVVASICDRMVVLSYGELIAEGEPRSVLSDPRVVAAYLGKTARHAA
;
A
#
# COMPACT_ATOMS: atom_id res chain seq x y z
N MET A 1 20.80 -50.83 -5.71
CA MET A 1 21.47 -51.12 -4.41
C MET A 1 21.23 -49.95 -3.49
N PHE A 2 20.50 -50.21 -2.44
CA PHE A 2 19.98 -49.26 -1.41
C PHE A 2 21.07 -48.48 -0.73
N LEU A 3 20.79 -47.20 -0.41
CA LEU A 3 20.98 -46.72 0.97
C LEU A 3 20.15 -45.42 1.21
N VAL A 4 19.20 -45.56 2.11
CA VAL A 4 18.44 -44.51 2.80
C VAL A 4 19.35 -43.99 3.93
N ILE A 5 19.52 -42.69 4.06
CA ILE A 5 19.91 -42.08 5.33
C ILE A 5 19.03 -40.83 5.53
N GLY A 6 18.15 -40.93 6.52
CA GLY A 6 17.42 -39.79 7.05
C GLY A 6 18.36 -38.80 7.78
N GLY A 7 18.09 -37.52 7.63
CA GLY A 7 18.76 -36.42 8.33
C GLY A 7 17.69 -35.46 8.82
N ILE A 8 17.60 -35.40 10.13
CA ILE A 8 16.78 -34.53 10.97
C ILE A 8 17.00 -33.07 10.55
N ILE A 9 15.92 -32.33 10.28
CA ILE A 9 15.97 -30.88 10.06
C ILE A 9 16.07 -30.21 11.43
N ASP A 10 17.26 -29.68 11.70
CA ASP A 10 17.57 -28.87 12.88
C ASP A 10 16.91 -27.48 12.77
N VAL A 11 16.03 -27.16 13.71
CA VAL A 11 15.29 -25.89 13.83
C VAL A 11 16.16 -24.81 14.50
N GLY A 12 17.46 -24.78 14.21
CA GLY A 12 18.46 -23.86 14.81
C GLY A 12 18.78 -22.58 14.02
N GLY A 13 18.21 -22.38 12.82
CA GLY A 13 18.62 -21.28 11.92
C GLY A 13 18.12 -19.87 12.26
N ALA A 14 17.13 -19.71 13.11
CA ALA A 14 16.52 -18.39 13.38
C ALA A 14 17.32 -17.48 14.33
N ASN A 15 18.28 -18.01 15.08
CA ASN A 15 19.05 -17.21 16.04
C ASN A 15 20.45 -16.76 15.56
N ALA A 16 20.92 -17.22 14.41
CA ALA A 16 22.24 -16.86 13.89
C ALA A 16 22.25 -15.55 13.09
N LEU A 17 21.12 -15.08 12.57
CA LEU A 17 21.00 -13.83 11.82
C LEU A 17 20.86 -12.57 12.70
N ALA A 18 20.59 -12.73 13.98
CA ALA A 18 20.46 -11.61 14.92
C ALA A 18 21.81 -11.07 15.45
N GLN A 19 22.93 -11.79 15.27
CA GLN A 19 24.24 -11.42 15.83
C GLN A 19 25.22 -10.77 14.85
N ALA A 20 24.88 -10.63 13.56
CA ALA A 20 25.77 -10.05 12.55
C ALA A 20 25.48 -8.57 12.20
N ARG A 21 24.60 -7.88 12.94
CA ARG A 21 24.40 -6.44 12.75
C ARG A 21 25.31 -5.64 13.67
N GLY A 22 26.43 -5.15 13.09
CA GLY A 22 27.28 -4.13 13.71
C GLY A 22 26.44 -2.91 14.09
N GLN A 23 26.59 -2.44 15.33
CA GLN A 23 25.87 -1.28 15.89
C GLN A 23 26.17 -0.03 15.07
N PRO A 24 25.16 0.73 14.58
CA PRO A 24 25.40 2.08 14.10
C PRO A 24 25.72 3.00 15.29
N ALA A 25 26.75 3.81 15.12
CA ALA A 25 27.23 4.77 16.09
C ALA A 25 26.10 5.71 16.55
N LYS A 26 25.86 5.75 17.85
CA LYS A 26 24.99 6.73 18.51
C LYS A 26 25.60 8.13 18.37
N LEU A 27 25.12 8.91 17.40
CA LEU A 27 25.25 10.37 17.46
C LEU A 27 24.29 10.89 18.53
N ALA A 28 24.86 11.20 19.70
CA ALA A 28 24.14 11.80 20.80
C ALA A 28 23.71 13.23 20.43
N ASN A 29 22.45 13.43 20.09
CA ASN A 29 21.83 14.74 20.04
C ASN A 29 21.40 15.11 21.48
N ARG A 30 22.30 15.74 22.23
CA ARG A 30 21.98 16.41 23.50
C ARG A 30 21.53 17.82 23.16
N ASN A 31 20.24 18.07 23.08
CA ASN A 31 19.55 19.30 23.56
C ASN A 31 18.13 19.33 22.98
N GLY A 32 17.13 19.29 23.85
CA GLY A 32 15.78 19.73 23.46
C GLY A 32 14.59 18.82 23.78
N ASP A 33 14.73 17.87 24.70
CA ASP A 33 13.54 17.09 25.15
C ASP A 33 12.97 17.65 26.47
N ARG A 34 12.42 18.84 26.42
CA ARG A 34 11.50 19.37 27.45
C ARG A 34 10.51 20.33 26.79
N GLY A 35 9.36 19.79 26.28
CA GLY A 35 8.30 20.71 25.85
C GLY A 35 7.22 20.20 24.91
N LEU A 36 7.23 18.95 24.46
CA LEU A 36 6.22 18.46 23.51
C LEU A 36 5.40 17.23 23.99
N ARG A 37 5.13 17.15 25.27
CA ARG A 37 4.11 16.23 25.79
C ARG A 37 2.74 16.92 25.69
N GLY A 38 1.99 16.65 24.59
CA GLY A 38 0.60 17.08 24.51
C GLY A 38 0.04 17.51 23.14
N MET A 39 0.83 17.56 22.08
CA MET A 39 0.25 17.73 20.74
C MET A 39 -0.10 16.32 20.21
N ALA A 40 -1.38 16.00 20.09
CA ALA A 40 -1.81 14.79 19.39
C ALA A 40 -1.21 14.82 17.97
N GLU A 41 -0.46 13.77 17.64
CA GLU A 41 0.15 13.64 16.32
C GLU A 41 -0.96 13.67 15.26
N VAL A 42 -0.81 14.56 14.25
CA VAL A 42 -1.83 14.69 13.20
C VAL A 42 -1.82 13.42 12.36
N PRO A 43 -2.95 12.68 12.27
CA PRO A 43 -3.03 11.47 11.45
C PRO A 43 -2.66 11.76 9.99
N SER A 44 -1.97 10.81 9.35
CA SER A 44 -1.69 10.86 7.92
C SER A 44 -2.98 10.87 7.10
N LEU A 45 -3.94 10.01 7.49
CA LEU A 45 -5.28 9.97 6.90
C LEU A 45 -6.32 9.84 8.01
N GLN A 46 -7.42 10.59 7.92
CA GLN A 46 -8.56 10.47 8.80
C GLN A 46 -9.86 10.49 8.01
N CYS A 47 -10.71 9.50 8.22
CA CYS A 47 -12.08 9.48 7.76
C CYS A 47 -13.00 9.75 8.96
N GLN A 48 -13.99 10.63 8.80
CA GLN A 48 -14.93 11.04 9.83
C GLN A 48 -16.36 10.86 9.33
N GLU A 49 -17.11 9.91 9.89
CA GLU A 49 -18.53 9.68 9.62
C GLU A 49 -18.85 9.54 8.11
N ILE A 50 -18.07 8.73 7.38
CA ILE A 50 -18.22 8.58 5.93
C ILE A 50 -19.45 7.74 5.62
N ASP A 51 -20.40 8.37 4.91
CA ASP A 51 -21.58 7.70 4.33
C ASP A 51 -21.51 7.71 2.81
N ARG A 52 -21.88 6.59 2.20
CA ARG A 52 -22.04 6.46 0.76
C ARG A 52 -23.09 5.42 0.40
N SER A 53 -24.04 5.80 -0.45
CA SER A 53 -25.07 4.91 -0.98
C SER A 53 -25.07 4.92 -2.52
N PHE A 54 -25.45 3.81 -3.11
CA PHE A 54 -25.68 3.65 -4.54
C PHE A 54 -27.10 3.13 -4.73
N GLY A 55 -27.97 3.96 -5.30
CA GLY A 55 -29.41 3.66 -5.33
C GLY A 55 -29.95 3.47 -3.91
N GLY A 56 -30.59 2.34 -3.63
CA GLY A 56 -31.11 1.99 -2.30
C GLY A 56 -30.12 1.25 -1.39
N LEU A 57 -28.90 0.92 -1.88
CA LEU A 57 -27.90 0.16 -1.11
C LEU A 57 -26.95 1.12 -0.41
N LYS A 58 -26.89 1.04 0.93
CA LYS A 58 -25.86 1.70 1.72
C LYS A 58 -24.55 0.92 1.60
N ALA A 59 -23.56 1.51 0.95
CA ALA A 59 -22.24 0.90 0.75
C ALA A 59 -21.28 1.26 1.86
N LEU A 60 -21.44 2.44 2.51
CA LEU A 60 -20.72 2.88 3.70
C LEU A 60 -21.71 3.58 4.62
N GLU A 61 -21.62 3.30 5.93
CA GLU A 61 -22.48 3.88 6.96
C GLU A 61 -21.60 4.31 8.18
N GLY A 62 -21.42 5.63 8.35
CA GLY A 62 -20.74 6.22 9.49
C GLY A 62 -19.28 5.80 9.69
N ILE A 63 -18.56 5.48 8.60
CA ILE A 63 -17.19 4.98 8.72
C ILE A 63 -16.25 6.05 9.24
N SER A 64 -15.66 5.76 10.41
CA SER A 64 -14.63 6.61 11.03
C SER A 64 -13.38 5.79 11.31
N LEU A 65 -12.22 6.27 10.83
CA LEU A 65 -10.91 5.65 11.07
C LEU A 65 -9.80 6.70 10.98
N ALA A 66 -8.65 6.41 11.60
CA ALA A 66 -7.47 7.25 11.53
C ALA A 66 -6.21 6.40 11.36
N ILE A 67 -5.32 6.83 10.47
CA ILE A 67 -4.05 6.17 10.15
C ILE A 67 -2.91 7.09 10.58
N ALA A 68 -2.03 6.62 11.45
CA ALA A 68 -0.87 7.39 11.90
C ALA A 68 0.20 7.49 10.79
N PRO A 69 1.07 8.52 10.79
CA PRO A 69 2.20 8.59 9.88
C PRO A 69 3.13 7.36 10.00
N GLY A 70 3.58 6.82 8.86
CA GLY A 70 4.47 5.66 8.82
C GLY A 70 3.84 4.34 9.26
N GLN A 71 2.52 4.28 9.45
CA GLN A 71 1.81 3.08 9.85
C GLN A 71 1.43 2.22 8.64
N ILE A 72 1.52 0.89 8.77
CA ILE A 72 0.86 -0.07 7.87
C ILE A 72 -0.51 -0.41 8.49
N PHE A 73 -1.57 0.05 7.84
CA PHE A 73 -2.94 -0.08 8.31
C PHE A 73 -3.74 -1.02 7.42
N GLY A 74 -4.25 -2.11 7.98
CA GLY A 74 -5.03 -3.11 7.26
C GLY A 74 -6.51 -2.71 7.14
N LEU A 75 -7.07 -2.77 5.94
CA LEU A 75 -8.50 -2.66 5.66
C LEU A 75 -9.01 -3.98 5.13
N VAL A 76 -9.70 -4.74 5.95
CA VAL A 76 -10.16 -6.09 5.63
C VAL A 76 -11.69 -6.20 5.70
N GLY A 77 -12.22 -7.30 5.20
CA GLY A 77 -13.65 -7.57 5.21
C GLY A 77 -14.06 -8.45 4.04
N PRO A 78 -15.24 -9.07 4.10
CA PRO A 78 -15.76 -9.89 3.01
C PRO A 78 -15.97 -9.08 1.71
N ASN A 79 -16.12 -9.77 0.56
CA ASN A 79 -16.48 -9.10 -0.70
C ASN A 79 -17.83 -8.40 -0.55
N GLY A 80 -17.90 -7.15 -1.04
CA GLY A 80 -19.08 -6.31 -0.91
C GLY A 80 -19.22 -5.62 0.46
N SER A 81 -18.21 -5.67 1.34
CA SER A 81 -18.26 -5.00 2.64
C SER A 81 -18.05 -3.47 2.58
N GLY A 82 -17.70 -2.90 1.42
CA GLY A 82 -17.50 -1.47 1.25
C GLY A 82 -16.04 -1.01 1.11
N LYS A 83 -15.03 -1.90 1.20
CA LYS A 83 -13.59 -1.55 1.12
C LYS A 83 -13.26 -0.70 -0.11
N THR A 84 -13.59 -1.19 -1.30
CA THR A 84 -13.35 -0.48 -2.57
C THR A 84 -14.11 0.85 -2.62
N THR A 85 -15.31 0.93 -2.04
CA THR A 85 -16.07 2.17 -1.95
C THR A 85 -15.38 3.20 -1.07
N LEU A 86 -14.84 2.78 0.08
CA LEU A 86 -14.09 3.64 0.99
C LEU A 86 -12.81 4.16 0.32
N VAL A 87 -12.05 3.28 -0.33
CA VAL A 87 -10.85 3.67 -1.08
C VAL A 87 -11.18 4.63 -2.22
N ASN A 88 -12.27 4.40 -2.94
CA ASN A 88 -12.74 5.32 -3.98
C ASN A 88 -13.18 6.68 -3.42
N ALA A 89 -13.72 6.71 -2.19
CA ALA A 89 -14.02 7.96 -1.50
C ALA A 89 -12.74 8.74 -1.14
N ILE A 90 -11.74 8.05 -0.58
CA ILE A 90 -10.44 8.62 -0.22
C ILE A 90 -9.71 9.16 -1.47
N THR A 91 -9.73 8.42 -2.57
CA THR A 91 -9.01 8.77 -3.81
C THR A 91 -9.80 9.70 -4.74
N GLY A 92 -11.01 10.12 -4.33
CA GLY A 92 -11.81 11.13 -5.04
C GLY A 92 -12.58 10.61 -6.26
N PHE A 93 -12.65 9.27 -6.48
CA PHE A 93 -13.48 8.68 -7.55
C PHE A 93 -14.97 8.76 -7.23
N TYR A 94 -15.34 8.51 -5.97
CA TYR A 94 -16.71 8.60 -5.49
C TYR A 94 -16.76 9.40 -4.20
N PRO A 95 -16.99 10.73 -4.25
CA PRO A 95 -17.03 11.54 -3.05
C PRO A 95 -18.09 11.04 -2.07
N PRO A 96 -17.84 11.07 -0.75
CA PRO A 96 -18.82 10.68 0.23
C PRO A 96 -20.05 11.62 0.16
N GLN A 97 -21.21 11.10 0.54
CA GLN A 97 -22.44 11.90 0.64
C GLN A 97 -22.52 12.65 1.97
N ARG A 98 -21.86 12.09 3.01
CA ARG A 98 -21.72 12.69 4.32
C ARG A 98 -20.34 12.35 4.88
N GLY A 99 -19.88 13.15 5.85
CA GLY A 99 -18.61 12.98 6.52
C GLY A 99 -17.49 13.79 5.87
N ARG A 100 -16.27 13.60 6.40
CA ARG A 100 -15.06 14.32 5.94
C ARG A 100 -13.87 13.38 5.83
N ILE A 101 -13.01 13.67 4.87
CA ILE A 101 -11.73 12.98 4.68
C ILE A 101 -10.63 14.01 4.83
N LEU A 102 -9.79 13.81 5.83
CA LEU A 102 -8.65 14.68 6.12
C LEU A 102 -7.35 13.93 5.78
N TYR A 103 -6.49 14.56 5.05
CA TYR A 103 -5.14 14.08 4.76
C TYR A 103 -4.12 15.07 5.32
N GLU A 104 -3.29 14.61 6.27
CA GLU A 104 -2.35 15.47 7.02
C GLU A 104 -3.03 16.73 7.57
N GLY A 105 -4.23 16.58 8.12
CA GLY A 105 -5.04 17.67 8.66
C GLY A 105 -5.76 18.54 7.61
N ARG A 106 -5.49 18.35 6.31
CA ARG A 106 -6.14 19.07 5.22
C ARG A 106 -7.41 18.33 4.78
N ASP A 107 -8.52 19.05 4.65
CA ASP A 107 -9.76 18.50 4.08
C ASP A 107 -9.59 18.25 2.57
N ILE A 108 -9.72 17.01 2.16
CA ILE A 108 -9.68 16.53 0.77
C ILE A 108 -11.02 15.96 0.30
N THR A 109 -12.08 16.15 1.08
CA THR A 109 -13.42 15.61 0.78
C THR A 109 -13.88 16.07 -0.59
N GLY A 110 -14.19 15.12 -1.48
CA GLY A 110 -14.62 15.41 -2.85
C GLY A 110 -13.56 16.00 -3.77
N ALA A 111 -12.29 16.03 -3.35
CA ALA A 111 -11.20 16.44 -4.23
C ALA A 111 -11.08 15.50 -5.43
N LYS A 112 -10.78 16.05 -6.61
CA LYS A 112 -10.61 15.24 -7.84
C LYS A 112 -9.39 14.32 -7.74
N PRO A 113 -9.41 13.11 -8.35
CA PRO A 113 -8.33 12.13 -8.22
C PRO A 113 -6.93 12.67 -8.54
N HIS A 114 -6.79 13.50 -9.58
CA HIS A 114 -5.51 14.07 -9.95
C HIS A 114 -4.97 15.09 -8.90
N LEU A 115 -5.85 15.74 -8.13
CA LEU A 115 -5.44 16.61 -7.02
C LEU A 115 -5.01 15.77 -5.82
N VAL A 116 -5.74 14.70 -5.51
CA VAL A 116 -5.38 13.73 -4.47
C VAL A 116 -4.00 13.12 -4.75
N ALA A 117 -3.74 12.69 -5.99
CA ALA A 117 -2.43 12.18 -6.39
C ALA A 117 -1.31 13.21 -6.21
N ARG A 118 -1.56 14.49 -6.55
CA ARG A 118 -0.58 15.57 -6.35
C ARG A 118 -0.26 15.87 -4.89
N LEU A 119 -1.15 15.51 -3.97
CA LEU A 119 -0.89 15.60 -2.53
C LEU A 119 0.03 14.49 -2.00
N GLY A 120 0.42 13.52 -2.85
CA GLY A 120 1.28 12.42 -2.46
C GLY A 120 0.52 11.17 -2.02
N ILE A 121 -0.72 10.99 -2.47
CA ILE A 121 -1.48 9.75 -2.30
C ILE A 121 -1.39 8.94 -3.59
N ALA A 122 -0.75 7.77 -3.55
CA ALA A 122 -0.75 6.83 -4.68
C ALA A 122 -1.59 5.60 -4.35
N ARG A 123 -2.12 4.95 -5.40
CA ARG A 123 -2.91 3.72 -5.30
C ARG A 123 -2.51 2.73 -6.38
N THR A 124 -2.38 1.45 -5.99
CA THR A 124 -2.46 0.34 -6.93
C THR A 124 -3.93 -0.02 -7.18
N PHE A 125 -4.22 -0.65 -8.31
CA PHE A 125 -5.59 -1.04 -8.65
C PHE A 125 -5.75 -2.56 -8.57
N GLN A 126 -6.93 -3.03 -8.18
CA GLN A 126 -7.23 -4.46 -8.07
C GLN A 126 -6.99 -5.21 -9.41
N ASN A 127 -7.33 -4.59 -10.54
CA ASN A 127 -6.97 -5.08 -11.85
C ASN A 127 -5.66 -4.40 -12.28
N LEU A 128 -4.68 -5.20 -12.69
CA LEU A 128 -3.40 -4.70 -13.21
C LEU A 128 -3.63 -3.60 -14.25
N ALA A 129 -3.44 -2.36 -13.85
CA ALA A 129 -3.61 -1.20 -14.72
C ALA A 129 -2.29 -0.88 -15.46
N LEU A 130 -1.56 -1.91 -15.92
CA LEU A 130 -0.32 -1.77 -16.66
C LEU A 130 -0.60 -1.53 -18.15
N PHE A 131 0.24 -0.73 -18.78
CA PHE A 131 0.10 -0.40 -20.20
C PHE A 131 0.69 -1.51 -21.03
N ARG A 132 -0.18 -2.27 -21.70
CA ARG A 132 0.21 -3.33 -22.64
C ARG A 132 1.02 -2.77 -23.79
N GLY A 133 1.98 -3.55 -24.28
CA GLY A 133 2.89 -3.13 -25.34
C GLY A 133 4.00 -2.17 -24.92
N MET A 134 4.03 -1.72 -23.67
CA MET A 134 5.14 -0.98 -23.06
C MET A 134 6.08 -1.92 -22.32
N SER A 135 7.36 -1.53 -22.20
CA SER A 135 8.32 -2.24 -21.36
C SER A 135 8.00 -2.07 -19.86
N VAL A 136 8.61 -2.89 -19.03
CA VAL A 136 8.57 -2.74 -17.56
C VAL A 136 9.06 -1.34 -17.16
N LEU A 137 10.20 -0.91 -17.68
CA LEU A 137 10.76 0.42 -17.43
C LEU A 137 9.78 1.54 -17.79
N ASP A 138 9.15 1.49 -18.97
CA ASP A 138 8.22 2.52 -19.42
C ASP A 138 6.97 2.57 -18.54
N ASN A 139 6.45 1.40 -18.13
CA ASN A 139 5.33 1.31 -17.19
C ASN A 139 5.63 2.00 -15.85
N ILE A 140 6.86 1.84 -15.32
CA ILE A 140 7.27 2.47 -14.07
C ILE A 140 7.47 3.98 -14.28
N LEU A 141 8.07 4.40 -15.39
CA LEU A 141 8.24 5.81 -15.77
C LEU A 141 6.91 6.55 -15.83
N MET A 142 5.81 5.89 -16.26
CA MET A 142 4.48 6.50 -16.23
C MET A 142 4.05 6.96 -14.82
N GLY A 143 4.53 6.32 -13.75
CA GLY A 143 4.32 6.77 -12.36
C GLY A 143 4.95 8.15 -12.07
N ARG A 144 5.95 8.58 -12.85
CA ARG A 144 6.60 9.90 -12.74
C ARG A 144 5.87 11.01 -13.50
N HIS A 145 4.87 10.67 -14.32
CA HIS A 145 4.14 11.64 -15.15
C HIS A 145 3.49 12.79 -14.34
N ILE A 146 3.15 12.56 -13.08
CA ILE A 146 2.58 13.58 -12.16
C ILE A 146 3.55 14.77 -11.99
N TYR A 147 4.85 14.52 -12.12
CA TYR A 147 5.91 15.53 -11.95
C TYR A 147 6.34 16.19 -13.27
N MET A 148 5.96 15.63 -14.41
CA MET A 148 6.23 16.23 -15.72
C MET A 148 5.28 17.42 -15.91
N ARG A 149 5.83 18.64 -15.86
CA ARG A 149 5.08 19.89 -16.14
C ARG A 149 5.06 20.12 -17.65
N PRO A 150 3.92 20.01 -18.33
CA PRO A 150 3.79 20.54 -19.68
C PRO A 150 3.76 22.07 -19.59
N SER A 151 4.92 22.73 -19.68
CA SER A 151 4.99 24.17 -19.83
C SER A 151 5.14 24.49 -21.29
N ALA A 152 4.12 25.10 -21.90
CA ALA A 152 4.17 25.54 -23.31
C ALA A 152 5.30 26.54 -23.58
N LEU A 153 5.75 27.29 -22.55
CA LEU A 153 6.90 28.18 -22.63
C LEU A 153 8.26 27.46 -22.50
N ALA A 154 8.27 26.25 -21.91
CA ALA A 154 9.49 25.42 -21.83
C ALA A 154 9.89 24.82 -23.17
N THR A 155 8.99 24.77 -24.17
CA THR A 155 9.30 24.21 -25.49
C THR A 155 10.41 24.98 -26.19
N PHE A 156 10.65 26.23 -25.89
CA PHE A 156 11.71 27.06 -26.47
C PHE A 156 13.07 26.92 -25.77
N PHE A 157 13.08 26.62 -24.44
CA PHE A 157 14.28 26.32 -23.65
C PHE A 157 14.43 24.83 -23.37
N TYR A 158 13.67 23.99 -24.09
CA TYR A 158 13.37 22.58 -23.82
C TYR A 158 14.60 21.65 -23.86
N TRP A 159 15.62 21.94 -24.65
CA TRP A 159 16.72 21.02 -24.89
C TRP A 159 17.63 20.78 -23.67
N TRP A 160 17.93 21.80 -22.86
CA TRP A 160 18.94 21.69 -21.79
C TRP A 160 18.37 21.37 -20.41
N TRP A 161 17.13 21.74 -20.11
CA TRP A 161 16.50 21.54 -18.82
C TRP A 161 15.70 20.22 -18.78
N ALA A 162 15.09 19.84 -19.88
CA ALA A 162 14.33 18.61 -20.00
C ALA A 162 15.22 17.38 -19.91
N GLU A 163 16.39 17.39 -20.52
CA GLU A 163 17.34 16.28 -20.49
C GLU A 163 17.85 16.00 -19.06
N ARG A 164 18.13 17.03 -18.28
CA ARG A 164 18.55 16.87 -16.87
C ARG A 164 17.44 16.35 -15.98
N ASP A 165 16.22 16.81 -16.18
CA ASP A 165 15.08 16.34 -15.43
C ASP A 165 14.73 14.89 -15.80
N GLU A 166 14.77 14.55 -17.07
CA GLU A 166 14.58 13.18 -17.55
C GLU A 166 15.63 12.21 -16.99
N ILE A 167 16.90 12.58 -16.98
CA ILE A 167 17.98 11.79 -16.39
C ILE A 167 17.74 11.58 -14.88
N ALA A 168 17.31 12.63 -14.17
CA ALA A 168 17.01 12.52 -12.73
C ALA A 168 15.80 11.60 -12.47
N GLN A 169 14.76 11.67 -13.31
CA GLN A 169 13.60 10.80 -13.22
C GLN A 169 13.97 9.33 -13.52
N ARG A 170 14.77 9.09 -14.55
CA ARG A 170 15.28 7.75 -14.88
C ARG A 170 16.10 7.14 -13.74
N ARG A 171 17.02 7.91 -13.15
CA ARG A 171 17.82 7.42 -12.00
C ARG A 171 16.94 6.97 -10.82
N ARG A 172 15.86 7.70 -10.52
CA ARG A 172 14.92 7.31 -9.47
C ARG A 172 14.16 6.04 -9.82
N VAL A 173 13.79 5.87 -11.08
CA VAL A 173 13.12 4.65 -11.54
C VAL A 173 14.07 3.46 -11.49
N GLU A 174 15.34 3.61 -11.88
CA GLU A 174 16.35 2.54 -11.76
C GLU A 174 16.53 2.12 -10.29
N GLN A 175 16.56 3.06 -9.34
CA GLN A 175 16.61 2.73 -7.90
C GLN A 175 15.39 1.91 -7.44
N ILE A 176 14.21 2.18 -7.99
CA ILE A 176 13.00 1.41 -7.68
C ILE A 176 13.05 0.03 -8.33
N ILE A 177 13.59 -0.08 -9.54
CA ILE A 177 13.82 -1.35 -10.23
C ILE A 177 14.74 -2.23 -9.40
N ASP A 178 15.88 -1.70 -8.95
CA ASP A 178 16.83 -2.39 -8.09
C ASP A 178 16.18 -2.80 -6.75
N PHE A 179 15.44 -1.87 -6.12
CA PHE A 179 14.73 -2.13 -4.86
C PHE A 179 13.72 -3.28 -4.95
N LEU A 180 12.99 -3.38 -6.08
CA LEU A 180 11.97 -4.42 -6.30
C LEU A 180 12.50 -5.64 -7.09
N GLN A 181 13.82 -5.69 -7.36
CA GLN A 181 14.47 -6.80 -8.07
C GLN A 181 13.81 -7.06 -9.44
N LEU A 182 13.76 -6.01 -10.27
CA LEU A 182 13.15 -6.04 -11.61
C LEU A 182 14.18 -5.84 -12.71
N GLU A 183 15.49 -5.88 -12.40
CA GLU A 183 16.61 -5.56 -13.32
C GLU A 183 16.57 -6.46 -14.56
N ASP A 184 16.38 -7.76 -14.35
CA ASP A 184 16.42 -8.77 -15.42
C ASP A 184 15.28 -8.61 -16.43
N VAL A 185 14.15 -8.04 -16.00
CA VAL A 185 12.94 -7.89 -16.84
C VAL A 185 12.66 -6.46 -17.26
N ARG A 186 13.51 -5.50 -16.90
CA ARG A 186 13.25 -4.06 -17.10
C ARG A 186 12.97 -3.66 -18.56
N GLY A 187 13.60 -4.35 -19.51
CA GLY A 187 13.43 -4.11 -20.96
C GLY A 187 12.33 -4.94 -21.60
N GLU A 188 11.78 -5.93 -20.88
CA GLU A 188 10.78 -6.84 -21.41
C GLU A 188 9.42 -6.16 -21.58
N PRO A 189 8.65 -6.51 -22.62
CA PRO A 189 7.26 -6.12 -22.74
C PRO A 189 6.48 -6.66 -21.54
N ILE A 190 5.62 -5.82 -20.93
CA ILE A 190 4.90 -6.21 -19.71
C ILE A 190 4.03 -7.45 -19.89
N ASP A 191 3.53 -7.69 -21.11
CA ASP A 191 2.70 -8.86 -21.44
C ASP A 191 3.49 -10.19 -21.44
N ALA A 192 4.83 -10.13 -21.53
CA ALA A 192 5.71 -11.30 -21.47
C ALA A 192 6.14 -11.63 -20.03
N VAL A 193 5.89 -10.74 -19.07
CA VAL A 193 6.35 -10.87 -17.68
C VAL A 193 5.35 -11.69 -16.86
N PRO A 194 5.79 -12.65 -16.03
CA PRO A 194 4.93 -13.40 -15.11
C PRO A 194 4.11 -12.51 -14.16
N LEU A 195 2.92 -12.98 -13.74
CA LEU A 195 1.97 -12.22 -12.94
C LEU A 195 2.59 -11.65 -11.64
N GLY A 196 3.37 -12.44 -10.92
CA GLY A 196 4.04 -12.00 -9.70
C GLY A 196 4.98 -10.81 -9.94
N LEU A 197 5.73 -10.81 -11.04
CA LEU A 197 6.57 -9.68 -11.43
C LEU A 197 5.73 -8.49 -11.93
N GLN A 198 4.62 -8.72 -12.66
CA GLN A 198 3.70 -7.65 -13.04
C GLN A 198 3.15 -6.91 -11.82
N LYS A 199 2.83 -7.64 -10.74
CA LYS A 199 2.41 -7.04 -9.46
C LYS A 199 3.52 -6.22 -8.80
N ARG A 200 4.78 -6.64 -8.89
CA ARG A 200 5.93 -5.82 -8.46
C ARG A 200 6.07 -4.56 -9.31
N VAL A 201 5.86 -4.64 -10.63
CA VAL A 201 5.86 -3.47 -11.53
C VAL A 201 4.74 -2.49 -11.19
N GLU A 202 3.57 -2.98 -10.79
CA GLU A 202 2.47 -2.12 -10.33
C GLU A 202 2.86 -1.37 -9.04
N LEU A 203 3.48 -2.06 -8.08
CA LEU A 203 4.04 -1.44 -6.87
C LEU A 203 5.14 -0.42 -7.24
N ALA A 204 6.07 -0.79 -8.12
CA ALA A 204 7.13 0.09 -8.62
C ALA A 204 6.58 1.38 -9.20
N ARG A 205 5.54 1.29 -10.04
CA ARG A 205 4.87 2.45 -10.64
C ARG A 205 4.23 3.35 -9.58
N ALA A 206 3.62 2.77 -8.55
CA ALA A 206 3.05 3.54 -7.45
C ALA A 206 4.15 4.23 -6.61
N LEU A 207 5.27 3.55 -6.34
CA LEU A 207 6.44 4.10 -5.65
C LEU A 207 7.14 5.18 -6.47
N ALA A 208 7.13 5.07 -7.80
CA ALA A 208 7.68 6.10 -8.68
C ALA A 208 6.99 7.46 -8.46
N ALA A 209 5.74 7.50 -8.03
CA ALA A 209 5.06 8.73 -7.61
C ALA A 209 5.59 9.32 -6.29
N ALA A 210 6.59 8.70 -5.63
CA ALA A 210 7.12 9.09 -4.32
C ALA A 210 6.01 9.42 -3.29
N PRO A 211 5.10 8.47 -3.01
CA PRO A 211 3.93 8.74 -2.19
C PRO A 211 4.29 8.86 -0.71
N ARG A 212 3.56 9.72 0.01
CA ARG A 212 3.55 9.75 1.47
C ARG A 212 2.48 8.82 2.05
N LEU A 213 1.40 8.59 1.29
CA LEU A 213 0.38 7.57 1.57
C LEU A 213 0.25 6.67 0.34
N LEU A 214 0.51 5.39 0.53
CA LEU A 214 0.39 4.35 -0.49
C LEU A 214 -0.80 3.46 -0.16
N ILE A 215 -1.76 3.35 -1.07
CA ILE A 215 -2.93 2.49 -0.96
C ILE A 215 -2.69 1.27 -1.84
N LEU A 216 -2.59 0.10 -1.23
CA LEU A 216 -2.38 -1.18 -1.90
C LEU A 216 -3.68 -1.98 -1.91
N ASP A 217 -4.26 -2.18 -3.09
CA ASP A 217 -5.56 -2.84 -3.28
C ASP A 217 -5.35 -4.27 -3.78
N GLU A 218 -5.38 -5.24 -2.85
CA GLU A 218 -5.13 -6.67 -3.07
C GLU A 218 -3.82 -6.97 -3.83
N PRO A 219 -2.68 -6.43 -3.36
CA PRO A 219 -1.41 -6.55 -4.09
C PRO A 219 -0.93 -7.99 -4.26
N MET A 220 -1.39 -8.92 -3.42
CA MET A 220 -0.95 -10.31 -3.41
C MET A 220 -1.93 -11.28 -4.09
N ALA A 221 -3.00 -10.75 -4.71
CA ALA A 221 -3.98 -11.59 -5.40
C ALA A 221 -3.34 -12.34 -6.58
N GLY A 222 -3.56 -13.66 -6.63
CA GLY A 222 -3.03 -14.54 -7.68
C GLY A 222 -1.56 -14.93 -7.54
N MET A 223 -0.89 -14.53 -6.47
CA MET A 223 0.50 -14.90 -6.16
C MET A 223 0.58 -16.25 -5.42
N ASN A 224 1.65 -17.00 -5.67
CA ASN A 224 2.03 -18.15 -4.86
C ASN A 224 2.59 -17.70 -3.49
N GLN A 225 2.87 -18.66 -2.59
CA GLN A 225 3.28 -18.35 -1.21
C GLN A 225 4.62 -17.58 -1.17
N GLU A 226 5.60 -18.00 -1.96
CA GLU A 226 6.92 -17.35 -2.02
C GLU A 226 6.81 -15.90 -2.54
N GLU A 227 6.04 -15.69 -3.61
CA GLU A 227 5.79 -14.36 -4.16
C GLU A 227 5.10 -13.43 -3.15
N LYS A 228 4.16 -13.96 -2.33
CA LYS A 228 3.52 -13.19 -1.25
C LYS A 228 4.51 -12.78 -0.18
N GLU A 229 5.43 -13.66 0.20
CA GLU A 229 6.47 -13.35 1.18
C GLU A 229 7.42 -12.24 0.68
N TYR A 230 7.83 -12.30 -0.59
CA TYR A 230 8.59 -11.21 -1.21
C TYR A 230 7.81 -9.91 -1.24
N MET A 231 6.53 -9.93 -1.64
CA MET A 231 5.69 -8.73 -1.68
C MET A 231 5.51 -8.14 -0.29
N ALA A 232 5.25 -8.96 0.73
CA ALA A 232 5.16 -8.55 2.13
C ALA A 232 6.45 -7.85 2.59
N ARG A 233 7.62 -8.40 2.24
CA ARG A 233 8.91 -7.79 2.53
C ARG A 233 9.08 -6.43 1.86
N PHE A 234 8.78 -6.31 0.56
CA PHE A 234 8.85 -5.02 -0.15
C PHE A 234 7.93 -3.96 0.46
N ILE A 235 6.75 -4.36 0.96
CA ILE A 235 5.84 -3.46 1.66
C ILE A 235 6.45 -2.96 2.97
N LEU A 236 7.07 -3.86 3.76
CA LEU A 236 7.77 -3.50 5.00
C LEU A 236 8.97 -2.58 4.71
N ASP A 237 9.82 -2.96 3.75
CA ASP A 237 11.00 -2.18 3.36
C ASP A 237 10.60 -0.79 2.83
N THR A 238 9.48 -0.68 2.09
CA THR A 238 8.92 0.61 1.64
C THR A 238 8.59 1.53 2.82
N ARG A 239 7.99 1.00 3.88
CA ARG A 239 7.74 1.78 5.10
C ARG A 239 9.03 2.17 5.79
N GLU A 240 9.97 1.22 5.96
CA GLU A 240 11.20 1.43 6.73
C GLU A 240 12.17 2.40 6.05
N GLU A 241 12.33 2.30 4.73
CA GLU A 241 13.28 3.13 3.98
C GLU A 241 12.73 4.51 3.62
N HIS A 242 11.42 4.61 3.34
CA HIS A 242 10.83 5.83 2.84
C HIS A 242 9.88 6.52 3.85
N GLY A 243 9.60 5.91 5.00
CA GLY A 243 8.64 6.44 5.97
C GLY A 243 7.21 6.52 5.43
N THR A 244 6.90 5.76 4.38
CA THR A 244 5.61 5.81 3.69
C THR A 244 4.51 5.22 4.57
N THR A 245 3.40 5.94 4.75
CA THR A 245 2.19 5.40 5.35
C THR A 245 1.51 4.47 4.36
N ILE A 246 1.05 3.29 4.78
CA ILE A 246 0.48 2.30 3.88
C ILE A 246 -0.93 1.91 4.35
N LEU A 247 -1.92 2.03 3.47
CA LEU A 247 -3.24 1.43 3.62
C LEU A 247 -3.29 0.16 2.78
N LEU A 248 -3.29 -0.99 3.43
CA LEU A 248 -3.29 -2.31 2.80
C LEU A 248 -4.69 -2.91 2.81
N ILE A 249 -5.26 -3.13 1.63
CA ILE A 249 -6.50 -3.88 1.47
C ILE A 249 -6.13 -5.31 1.10
N GLU A 250 -6.47 -6.26 1.94
CA GLU A 250 -6.18 -7.67 1.73
C GLU A 250 -7.30 -8.55 2.31
N HIS A 251 -7.37 -9.76 1.79
CA HIS A 251 -8.25 -10.80 2.31
C HIS A 251 -7.46 -11.99 2.91
N HIS A 252 -6.14 -12.03 2.75
CA HIS A 252 -5.24 -12.99 3.36
C HIS A 252 -4.89 -12.55 4.77
N MET A 253 -5.58 -13.13 5.78
CA MET A 253 -5.46 -12.70 7.17
C MET A 253 -4.07 -12.92 7.76
N ASP A 254 -3.38 -13.98 7.32
CA ASP A 254 -2.01 -14.31 7.76
C ASP A 254 -1.03 -13.19 7.40
N VAL A 255 -1.16 -12.66 6.18
CA VAL A 255 -0.35 -11.54 5.69
C VAL A 255 -0.65 -10.28 6.49
N VAL A 256 -1.94 -9.93 6.62
CA VAL A 256 -2.35 -8.74 7.39
C VAL A 256 -1.84 -8.83 8.84
N ALA A 257 -1.97 -10.02 9.46
CA ALA A 257 -1.49 -10.25 10.82
C ALA A 257 0.04 -10.14 10.97
N SER A 258 0.79 -10.37 9.90
CA SER A 258 2.26 -10.36 9.93
C SER A 258 2.89 -9.00 9.67
N ILE A 259 2.23 -8.13 8.89
CA ILE A 259 2.84 -6.85 8.46
C ILE A 259 2.10 -5.59 8.90
N CYS A 260 0.80 -5.67 9.26
CA CYS A 260 0.05 -4.50 9.69
C CYS A 260 0.25 -4.20 11.18
N ASP A 261 0.38 -2.92 11.51
CA ASP A 261 0.44 -2.44 12.90
C ASP A 261 -0.96 -2.40 13.52
N ARG A 262 -1.96 -1.99 12.72
CA ARG A 262 -3.38 -1.96 13.09
C ARG A 262 -4.23 -2.35 11.89
N MET A 263 -5.45 -2.75 12.15
CA MET A 263 -6.42 -3.07 11.11
C MET A 263 -7.84 -2.72 11.51
N VAL A 264 -8.68 -2.52 10.51
CA VAL A 264 -10.14 -2.43 10.65
C VAL A 264 -10.81 -3.51 9.82
N VAL A 265 -11.96 -3.97 10.29
CA VAL A 265 -12.82 -4.91 9.57
C VAL A 265 -14.11 -4.23 9.19
N LEU A 266 -14.39 -4.21 7.88
CA LEU A 266 -15.67 -3.78 7.35
C LEU A 266 -16.59 -4.97 7.08
N SER A 267 -17.88 -4.79 7.40
CA SER A 267 -18.94 -5.74 7.06
C SER A 267 -20.21 -4.97 6.73
N TYR A 268 -20.79 -5.23 5.55
CA TYR A 268 -22.04 -4.57 5.07
C TYR A 268 -22.03 -3.02 5.17
N GLY A 269 -20.88 -2.40 4.93
CA GLY A 269 -20.73 -0.94 4.97
C GLY A 269 -20.48 -0.36 6.34
N GLU A 270 -20.37 -1.17 7.39
CA GLU A 270 -20.10 -0.76 8.77
C GLU A 270 -18.71 -1.22 9.22
N LEU A 271 -18.09 -0.49 10.15
CA LEU A 271 -16.88 -0.88 10.86
C LEU A 271 -17.25 -1.75 12.05
N ILE A 272 -16.90 -3.05 12.01
CA ILE A 272 -17.26 -4.01 13.06
C ILE A 272 -16.16 -4.24 14.11
N ALA A 273 -14.90 -4.00 13.75
CA ALA A 273 -13.77 -4.12 14.67
C ALA A 273 -12.60 -3.25 14.21
N GLU A 274 -11.82 -2.73 15.17
CA GLU A 274 -10.56 -2.01 14.94
C GLU A 274 -9.57 -2.33 16.05
N GLY A 275 -8.30 -2.47 15.74
CA GLY A 275 -7.23 -2.70 16.72
C GLY A 275 -5.98 -3.36 16.16
N GLU A 276 -5.19 -3.95 17.05
CA GLU A 276 -4.07 -4.81 16.67
C GLU A 276 -4.57 -6.06 15.94
N PRO A 277 -3.90 -6.53 14.88
CA PRO A 277 -4.39 -7.62 14.03
C PRO A 277 -4.77 -8.88 14.82
N ARG A 278 -3.94 -9.33 15.75
CA ARG A 278 -4.20 -10.54 16.55
C ARG A 278 -5.47 -10.42 17.41
N SER A 279 -5.69 -9.25 17.99
CA SER A 279 -6.88 -8.98 18.80
C SER A 279 -8.14 -8.94 17.94
N VAL A 280 -8.08 -8.26 16.80
CA VAL A 280 -9.21 -8.13 15.85
C VAL A 280 -9.60 -9.48 15.26
N LEU A 281 -8.62 -10.31 14.89
CA LEU A 281 -8.87 -11.64 14.31
C LEU A 281 -9.52 -12.62 15.31
N SER A 282 -9.36 -12.40 16.61
CA SER A 282 -10.03 -13.19 17.67
C SER A 282 -11.39 -12.65 18.07
N ASP A 283 -11.84 -11.50 17.54
CA ASP A 283 -13.16 -10.93 17.85
C ASP A 283 -14.27 -11.84 17.29
N PRO A 284 -15.24 -12.30 18.12
CA PRO A 284 -16.33 -13.15 17.66
C PRO A 284 -17.16 -12.56 16.51
N ARG A 285 -17.30 -11.22 16.44
CA ARG A 285 -18.02 -10.52 15.37
C ARG A 285 -17.29 -10.67 14.04
N VAL A 286 -15.96 -10.60 14.07
CA VAL A 286 -15.10 -10.79 12.89
C VAL A 286 -15.17 -12.23 12.42
N VAL A 287 -15.01 -13.18 13.34
CA VAL A 287 -15.13 -14.62 13.04
C VAL A 287 -16.50 -14.94 12.42
N ALA A 288 -17.59 -14.43 12.97
CA ALA A 288 -18.94 -14.62 12.45
C ALA A 288 -19.12 -14.01 11.04
N ALA A 289 -18.54 -12.83 10.76
CA ALA A 289 -18.62 -12.17 9.46
C ALA A 289 -17.94 -12.99 8.34
N TYR A 290 -16.90 -13.75 8.66
CA TYR A 290 -16.20 -14.63 7.71
C TYR A 290 -16.79 -16.03 7.62
N LEU A 291 -17.18 -16.68 8.74
CA LEU A 291 -17.77 -18.01 8.77
C LEU A 291 -19.21 -18.04 8.26
N GLY A 292 -19.99 -16.96 8.46
CA GLY A 292 -21.39 -16.87 8.02
C GLY A 292 -21.59 -16.96 6.51
N LYS A 293 -20.52 -16.84 5.70
CA LYS A 293 -20.57 -17.03 4.24
C LYS A 293 -20.37 -18.49 3.83
N THR A 294 -19.60 -19.27 4.57
CA THR A 294 -19.36 -20.68 4.26
C THR A 294 -20.65 -21.48 4.39
N ALA A 295 -21.53 -21.11 5.31
CA ALA A 295 -22.83 -21.76 5.50
C ALA A 295 -23.88 -21.42 4.41
N ARG A 296 -23.76 -20.27 3.73
CA ARG A 296 -24.71 -19.85 2.68
C ARG A 296 -24.37 -20.35 1.27
N HIS A 297 -23.16 -20.88 1.05
CA HIS A 297 -22.76 -21.51 -0.23
C HIS A 297 -22.88 -23.03 -0.21
N ALA A 298 -23.25 -23.64 0.93
CA ALA A 298 -23.47 -25.06 1.10
C ALA A 298 -24.97 -25.43 1.22
N ALA A 299 -25.87 -24.49 1.07
CA ALA A 299 -27.33 -24.66 0.93
C ALA A 299 -27.80 -24.08 -0.41
#